data_7c8e2f82ce9f7bda1200bf1b117a6969
#
_entry.id   7c8e2f82ce9f7bda1200bf1b117a6969
#
_cell.length_a   1.000
_cell.length_b   1.000
_cell.length_c   1.000
_cell.angle_alpha   90.00
_cell.angle_beta   90.00
_cell.angle_gamma   90.00
#
_symmetry.space_group_name_H-M   'P 1'
#
loop_
_entity.id
_entity.type
_entity.pdbx_description
1 polymer ?
#
loop_
_entity_poly.entity_id
_entity_poly.type
_entity_poly.pdbx_seq_one_letter_code
_entity_poly.pdbx_strand_id
1 'polypeptide(L)'
;MTTDIRVRAHAGSDVLAVAYRYLQDDEGAEYEMPEAEGAPRIATVWDKAYVSDAAPTISTTKAARVIELAQAEGLVRLIRPPFHEDATWARIAEVHDPAYVQAVRTGEPRHLAQSQGFRWSPAFAQSVARIWSGHTWACRLAIAEGIVLHPVSGAHHAHRGSGGGYCTFNFLAGAARHIAEWGFGPVAIIDLDAHPGDGTYALVKDDPRMALFDIAGSAWGCTGDGASFQFHEAADARDYRAALETLPRFLDRVRPGLVQFQAGMDPFEDDPVGGIDGVTKTFLAWRDRFVLRQLRARDIPVVVNLAGGYLEDVTPRLHVQTIRIAARAMARRTR
;
A
#
# COMPACT_ATOMS: atom_id res chain seq x y z
N MET A 1 4.15 -24.67 23.46
CA MET A 1 3.63 -23.64 24.38
C MET A 1 3.38 -22.41 23.53
N THR A 2 2.15 -22.26 23.07
CA THR A 2 1.71 -21.12 22.24
C THR A 2 1.50 -19.93 23.16
N THR A 3 2.43 -19.00 23.15
CA THR A 3 2.28 -17.72 23.85
C THR A 3 1.30 -16.86 23.06
N ASP A 4 0.08 -16.77 23.59
CA ASP A 4 -0.99 -15.89 23.08
C ASP A 4 -0.58 -14.42 23.38
N ILE A 5 0.17 -13.81 22.45
CA ILE A 5 0.53 -12.40 22.55
C ILE A 5 -0.67 -11.61 22.00
N ARG A 6 -1.66 -11.39 22.86
CA ARG A 6 -2.66 -10.35 22.64
C ARG A 6 -1.95 -9.00 22.79
N VAL A 7 -1.54 -8.44 21.67
CA VAL A 7 -1.08 -7.04 21.63
C VAL A 7 -2.30 -6.17 21.97
N ARG A 8 -2.38 -5.78 23.25
CA ARG A 8 -3.30 -4.73 23.66
C ARG A 8 -2.78 -3.43 23.05
N ALA A 9 -3.59 -2.81 22.21
CA ALA A 9 -3.38 -1.46 21.69
C ALA A 9 -3.45 -0.44 22.84
N HIS A 10 -2.41 -0.41 23.65
CA HIS A 10 -2.10 0.70 24.56
C HIS A 10 -0.62 0.89 24.49
N ALA A 11 -0.20 1.95 23.80
CA ALA A 11 1.18 2.29 23.54
C ALA A 11 1.97 2.49 24.83
N GLY A 12 2.59 1.41 25.33
CA GLY A 12 3.70 1.45 26.25
C GLY A 12 5.00 1.15 25.49
N SER A 13 6.13 1.47 26.09
CA SER A 13 7.50 1.22 25.60
C SER A 13 7.72 -0.18 25.00
N ASP A 14 6.89 -1.15 25.37
CA ASP A 14 7.02 -2.55 24.97
C ASP A 14 6.62 -2.81 23.50
N VAL A 15 5.64 -2.08 22.93
CA VAL A 15 5.25 -2.24 21.52
C VAL A 15 6.33 -1.70 20.59
N LEU A 16 6.95 -0.59 20.96
CA LEU A 16 8.09 -0.03 20.24
C LEU A 16 9.31 -0.99 20.34
N ALA A 17 9.59 -1.55 21.49
CA ALA A 17 10.68 -2.51 21.67
C ALA A 17 10.46 -3.79 20.84
N VAL A 18 9.21 -4.27 20.73
CA VAL A 18 8.85 -5.41 19.87
C VAL A 18 8.99 -5.04 18.40
N ALA A 19 8.48 -3.89 17.97
CA ALA A 19 8.63 -3.41 16.60
C ALA A 19 10.11 -3.23 16.23
N TYR A 20 10.93 -2.69 17.13
CA TYR A 20 12.39 -2.57 16.97
C TYR A 20 13.08 -3.93 16.81
N ARG A 21 12.70 -4.93 17.61
CA ARG A 21 13.27 -6.28 17.52
C ARG A 21 13.02 -6.89 16.13
N TYR A 22 11.82 -6.68 15.56
CA TYR A 22 11.49 -7.13 14.20
C TYR A 22 12.16 -6.31 13.09
N LEU A 23 12.58 -5.08 13.36
CA LEU A 23 13.42 -4.31 12.44
C LEU A 23 14.87 -4.78 12.42
N GLN A 24 15.33 -5.43 13.48
CA GLN A 24 16.71 -5.94 13.61
C GLN A 24 16.88 -7.41 13.19
N ASP A 25 15.86 -8.27 13.38
CA ASP A 25 16.07 -9.73 13.40
C ASP A 25 16.20 -10.42 12.04
N ASP A 26 15.72 -9.82 10.93
CA ASP A 26 15.75 -10.54 9.65
C ASP A 26 16.91 -10.17 8.72
N GLU A 27 17.60 -9.04 8.90
CA GLU A 27 18.52 -8.54 7.87
C GLU A 27 19.72 -7.73 8.40
N GLY A 28 19.92 -7.62 9.72
CA GLY A 28 21.09 -6.95 10.31
C GLY A 28 21.19 -5.44 10.05
N ALA A 29 20.12 -4.80 9.65
CA ALA A 29 20.06 -3.35 9.46
C ALA A 29 19.67 -2.69 10.79
N GLU A 30 20.59 -1.98 11.40
CA GLU A 30 20.28 -1.08 12.52
C GLU A 30 19.50 0.13 12.01
N TYR A 31 18.24 0.24 12.41
CA TYR A 31 17.42 1.43 12.14
C TYR A 31 17.47 2.33 13.37
N GLU A 32 18.20 3.44 13.27
CA GLU A 32 18.18 4.49 14.28
C GLU A 32 16.97 5.41 14.08
N MET A 33 16.13 5.55 15.10
CA MET A 33 15.08 6.57 15.09
C MET A 33 15.71 7.95 15.12
N PRO A 34 15.46 8.81 14.12
CA PRO A 34 15.97 10.17 14.17
C PRO A 34 15.28 10.96 15.28
N GLU A 35 16.05 11.77 15.98
CA GLU A 35 15.53 12.75 16.93
C GLU A 35 14.58 13.74 16.21
N ALA A 36 13.42 14.02 16.82
CA ALA A 36 12.38 14.85 16.23
C ALA A 36 12.76 16.34 16.35
N GLU A 37 13.58 16.84 15.43
CA GLU A 37 13.76 18.27 15.22
C GLU A 37 12.95 18.76 14.02
N GLY A 38 12.00 19.67 14.24
CA GLY A 38 11.25 20.37 13.18
C GLY A 38 9.82 19.89 12.98
N ALA A 39 9.16 20.39 11.90
CA ALA A 39 7.82 19.96 11.51
C ALA A 39 7.80 18.45 11.19
N PRO A 40 6.75 17.70 11.56
CA PRO A 40 6.70 16.26 11.37
C PRO A 40 6.79 15.92 9.88
N ARG A 41 7.81 15.13 9.51
CA ARG A 41 8.02 14.60 8.18
C ARG A 41 7.62 13.13 8.16
N ILE A 42 6.89 12.73 7.12
CA ILE A 42 6.48 11.33 6.97
C ILE A 42 7.68 10.48 6.57
N ALA A 43 7.93 9.43 7.32
CA ALA A 43 8.84 8.37 6.91
C ALA A 43 8.39 7.81 5.55
N THR A 44 9.28 7.85 4.57
CA THR A 44 8.96 7.52 3.19
C THR A 44 9.97 6.51 2.67
N VAL A 45 9.50 5.29 2.48
CA VAL A 45 10.34 4.21 1.96
C VAL A 45 10.44 4.35 0.45
N TRP A 46 11.63 4.72 -0.01
CA TRP A 46 11.87 5.05 -1.42
C TRP A 46 13.26 4.62 -1.90
N ASP A 47 13.30 3.99 -3.07
CA ASP A 47 14.52 3.79 -3.85
C ASP A 47 14.28 4.27 -5.29
N LYS A 48 15.20 5.03 -5.87
CA LYS A 48 15.14 5.47 -7.27
C LYS A 48 15.03 4.29 -8.24
N ALA A 49 15.51 3.13 -7.85
CA ALA A 49 15.43 1.89 -8.64
C ALA A 49 14.01 1.28 -8.70
N TYR A 50 13.01 1.87 -8.03
CA TYR A 50 11.59 1.53 -8.23
C TYR A 50 11.08 1.96 -9.60
N VAL A 51 11.67 2.99 -10.20
CA VAL A 51 11.32 3.46 -11.54
C VAL A 51 12.21 2.78 -12.57
N SER A 52 11.59 2.12 -13.53
CA SER A 52 12.27 1.44 -14.63
C SER A 52 11.85 2.05 -15.97
N ASP A 53 12.80 2.27 -16.85
CA ASP A 53 12.56 2.77 -18.22
C ASP A 53 11.78 1.77 -19.08
N ALA A 54 11.71 0.51 -18.67
CA ALA A 54 10.94 -0.53 -19.36
C ALA A 54 9.42 -0.36 -19.21
N ALA A 55 8.97 0.46 -18.27
CA ALA A 55 7.57 0.69 -17.96
C ALA A 55 7.24 2.20 -17.96
N PRO A 56 7.32 2.89 -19.10
CA PRO A 56 7.19 4.35 -19.16
C PRO A 56 5.72 4.80 -19.18
N THR A 57 4.92 4.36 -18.21
CA THR A 57 3.57 4.90 -17.99
C THR A 57 3.58 5.86 -16.82
N ILE A 58 2.67 6.83 -16.84
CA ILE A 58 2.50 7.76 -15.71
C ILE A 58 2.26 7.00 -14.39
N SER A 59 1.59 5.86 -14.44
CA SER A 59 1.34 5.03 -13.28
C SER A 59 2.63 4.58 -12.58
N THR A 60 3.68 4.26 -13.34
CA THR A 60 4.96 3.78 -12.79
C THR A 60 5.96 4.90 -12.52
N THR A 61 5.91 5.99 -13.29
CA THR A 61 6.90 7.09 -13.22
C THR A 61 6.50 8.22 -12.27
N LYS A 62 5.20 8.40 -11.98
CA LYS A 62 4.68 9.48 -11.12
C LYS A 62 5.34 9.53 -9.74
N ALA A 63 5.77 8.38 -9.21
CA ALA A 63 6.36 8.30 -7.88
C ALA A 63 7.57 9.24 -7.71
N ALA A 64 8.46 9.30 -8.70
CA ALA A 64 9.62 10.19 -8.66
C ALA A 64 9.18 11.66 -8.59
N ARG A 65 8.17 12.06 -9.37
CA ARG A 65 7.64 13.42 -9.35
C ARG A 65 6.93 13.76 -8.04
N VAL A 66 6.19 12.81 -7.47
CA VAL A 66 5.55 12.96 -6.15
C VAL A 66 6.61 13.20 -5.08
N ILE A 67 7.69 12.42 -5.08
CA ILE A 67 8.79 12.56 -4.13
C ILE A 67 9.48 13.91 -4.28
N GLU A 68 9.80 14.33 -5.49
CA GLU A 68 10.41 15.64 -5.77
C GLU A 68 9.55 16.79 -5.17
N LEU A 69 8.25 16.80 -5.48
CA LEU A 69 7.34 17.82 -4.97
C LEU A 69 7.19 17.76 -3.44
N ALA A 70 7.09 16.58 -2.86
CA ALA A 70 6.96 16.41 -1.42
C ALA A 70 8.24 16.82 -0.66
N GLN A 71 9.42 16.56 -1.23
CA GLN A 71 10.71 17.03 -0.69
C GLN A 71 10.83 18.55 -0.75
N ALA A 72 10.42 19.16 -1.86
CA ALA A 72 10.45 20.62 -2.01
C ALA A 72 9.58 21.33 -0.94
N GLU A 73 8.54 20.66 -0.44
CA GLU A 73 7.68 21.14 0.66
C GLU A 73 8.12 20.68 2.05
N GLY A 74 9.22 19.93 2.17
CA GLY A 74 9.71 19.42 3.46
C GLY A 74 8.78 18.41 4.14
N LEU A 75 7.92 17.70 3.39
CA LEU A 75 6.89 16.81 3.92
C LEU A 75 7.38 15.40 4.24
N VAL A 76 8.49 14.98 3.64
CA VAL A 76 8.96 13.59 3.66
C VAL A 76 10.39 13.46 4.19
N ARG A 77 10.66 12.34 4.85
CA ARG A 77 11.97 11.86 5.25
C ARG A 77 12.22 10.55 4.52
N LEU A 78 13.14 10.56 3.56
CA LEU A 78 13.41 9.38 2.73
C LEU A 78 14.20 8.34 3.51
N ILE A 79 13.78 7.08 3.35
CA ILE A 79 14.41 5.90 3.91
C ILE A 79 14.63 4.93 2.76
N ARG A 80 15.87 4.56 2.52
CA ARG A 80 16.20 3.52 1.56
C ARG A 80 16.02 2.17 2.24
N PRO A 81 15.13 1.28 1.72
CA PRO A 81 14.94 -0.03 2.32
C PRO A 81 16.13 -0.94 2.04
N PRO A 82 16.41 -1.91 2.92
CA PRO A 82 17.32 -3.00 2.61
C PRO A 82 16.79 -3.84 1.45
N PHE A 83 17.70 -4.46 0.70
CA PHE A 83 17.33 -5.32 -0.43
C PHE A 83 18.24 -6.53 -0.51
N HIS A 84 17.67 -7.69 -0.24
CA HIS A 84 18.31 -8.99 -0.36
C HIS A 84 17.64 -9.77 -1.49
N GLU A 85 18.26 -9.79 -2.64
CA GLU A 85 17.64 -10.23 -3.89
C GLU A 85 17.04 -11.64 -3.80
N ASP A 86 17.85 -12.65 -3.44
CA ASP A 86 17.39 -14.04 -3.40
C ASP A 86 16.30 -14.28 -2.34
N ALA A 87 16.43 -13.67 -1.16
CA ALA A 87 15.42 -13.73 -0.14
C ALA A 87 14.11 -13.07 -0.59
N THR A 88 14.19 -11.96 -1.31
CA THR A 88 13.02 -11.28 -1.86
C THR A 88 12.29 -12.15 -2.89
N TRP A 89 13.03 -12.75 -3.83
CA TRP A 89 12.44 -13.65 -4.81
C TRP A 89 11.79 -14.89 -4.16
N ALA A 90 12.40 -15.44 -3.11
CA ALA A 90 11.82 -16.53 -2.34
C ALA A 90 10.49 -16.12 -1.68
N ARG A 91 10.42 -14.92 -1.08
CA ARG A 91 9.19 -14.40 -0.47
C ARG A 91 8.08 -14.12 -1.49
N ILE A 92 8.42 -13.65 -2.69
CA ILE A 92 7.45 -13.49 -3.78
C ILE A 92 6.85 -14.85 -4.17
N ALA A 93 7.66 -15.91 -4.22
CA ALA A 93 7.23 -17.26 -4.56
C ALA A 93 6.34 -17.95 -3.49
N GLU A 94 6.26 -17.41 -2.27
CA GLU A 94 5.30 -17.88 -1.25
C GLU A 94 3.85 -17.48 -1.57
N VAL A 95 3.68 -16.40 -2.35
CA VAL A 95 2.38 -15.81 -2.68
C VAL A 95 1.99 -16.09 -4.13
N HIS A 96 2.95 -15.99 -5.03
CA HIS A 96 2.76 -16.19 -6.46
C HIS A 96 3.24 -17.58 -6.92
N ASP A 97 2.72 -18.03 -8.04
CA ASP A 97 3.14 -19.29 -8.67
C ASP A 97 4.65 -19.25 -8.99
N PRO A 98 5.43 -20.23 -8.58
CA PRO A 98 6.87 -20.28 -8.85
C PRO A 98 7.23 -20.15 -10.33
N ALA A 99 6.42 -20.71 -11.24
CA ALA A 99 6.65 -20.58 -12.68
C ALA A 99 6.46 -19.13 -13.15
N TYR A 100 5.47 -18.43 -12.64
CA TYR A 100 5.26 -17.02 -12.91
C TYR A 100 6.39 -16.13 -12.34
N VAL A 101 6.78 -16.40 -11.09
CA VAL A 101 7.90 -15.69 -10.45
C VAL A 101 9.20 -15.88 -11.25
N GLN A 102 9.49 -17.11 -11.67
CA GLN A 102 10.65 -17.40 -12.50
C GLN A 102 10.58 -16.70 -13.86
N ALA A 103 9.39 -16.64 -14.48
CA ALA A 103 9.21 -15.92 -15.74
C ALA A 103 9.53 -14.43 -15.60
N VAL A 104 9.03 -13.77 -14.54
CA VAL A 104 9.36 -12.36 -14.28
C VAL A 104 10.83 -12.15 -13.93
N ARG A 105 11.45 -13.08 -13.20
CA ARG A 105 12.88 -13.02 -12.84
C ARG A 105 13.79 -13.13 -14.07
N THR A 106 13.45 -13.97 -15.04
CA THR A 106 14.32 -14.29 -16.18
C THR A 106 13.92 -13.68 -17.52
N GLY A 107 12.64 -13.29 -17.66
CA GLY A 107 12.04 -12.83 -18.92
C GLY A 107 11.38 -13.91 -19.76
N GLU A 108 11.48 -15.18 -19.35
CA GLU A 108 10.94 -16.33 -20.09
C GLU A 108 10.10 -17.26 -19.19
N PRO A 109 8.95 -17.74 -19.65
CA PRO A 109 8.35 -17.44 -20.97
C PRO A 109 7.78 -16.01 -21.00
N ARG A 110 7.99 -15.33 -22.12
CA ARG A 110 7.68 -13.91 -22.29
C ARG A 110 6.22 -13.54 -22.00
N HIS A 111 5.26 -14.38 -22.38
CA HIS A 111 3.83 -14.11 -22.15
C HIS A 111 3.49 -14.03 -20.66
N LEU A 112 4.18 -14.73 -19.78
CA LEU A 112 4.04 -14.59 -18.34
C LEU A 112 4.82 -13.37 -17.82
N ALA A 113 6.08 -13.23 -18.24
CA ALA A 113 6.94 -12.11 -17.80
C ALA A 113 6.39 -10.73 -18.13
N GLN A 114 5.50 -10.62 -19.12
CA GLN A 114 4.88 -9.39 -19.62
C GLN A 114 3.35 -9.37 -19.45
N SER A 115 2.79 -10.26 -18.66
CA SER A 115 1.33 -10.40 -18.49
C SER A 115 0.66 -9.15 -17.93
N GLN A 116 1.39 -8.31 -17.20
CA GLN A 116 0.94 -7.02 -16.68
C GLN A 116 0.91 -5.88 -17.72
N GLY A 117 1.41 -6.12 -18.95
CA GLY A 117 1.40 -5.15 -20.05
C GLY A 117 2.72 -4.38 -20.26
N PHE A 118 3.77 -4.62 -19.46
CA PHE A 118 5.06 -3.96 -19.62
C PHE A 118 6.06 -4.84 -20.38
N ARG A 119 6.99 -4.20 -21.09
CA ARG A 119 8.14 -4.89 -21.65
C ARG A 119 9.06 -5.38 -20.53
N TRP A 120 9.49 -6.60 -20.64
CA TRP A 120 10.48 -7.14 -19.71
C TRP A 120 11.88 -6.61 -20.00
N SER A 121 12.61 -6.32 -18.94
CA SER A 121 14.06 -6.09 -18.93
C SER A 121 14.63 -6.54 -17.57
N PRO A 122 15.94 -6.79 -17.46
CA PRO A 122 16.56 -7.06 -16.15
C PRO A 122 16.32 -5.92 -15.14
N ALA A 123 16.34 -4.66 -15.57
CA ALA A 123 16.05 -3.50 -14.73
C ALA A 123 14.61 -3.50 -14.23
N PHE A 124 13.65 -3.90 -15.07
CA PHE A 124 12.26 -4.06 -14.67
C PHE A 124 12.08 -5.16 -13.62
N ALA A 125 12.68 -6.35 -13.83
CA ALA A 125 12.63 -7.43 -12.85
C ALA A 125 13.22 -7.00 -11.49
N GLN A 126 14.34 -6.28 -11.49
CA GLN A 126 14.94 -5.71 -10.29
C GLN A 126 14.03 -4.67 -9.62
N SER A 127 13.36 -3.81 -10.40
CA SER A 127 12.49 -2.77 -9.84
C SER A 127 11.31 -3.38 -9.09
N VAL A 128 10.64 -4.40 -9.65
CA VAL A 128 9.48 -5.03 -9.00
C VAL A 128 9.87 -5.83 -7.75
N ALA A 129 11.05 -6.46 -7.73
CA ALA A 129 11.57 -7.11 -6.54
C ALA A 129 11.89 -6.09 -5.43
N ARG A 130 12.52 -4.97 -5.78
CA ARG A 130 12.80 -3.87 -4.82
C ARG A 130 11.53 -3.22 -4.28
N ILE A 131 10.50 -3.05 -5.10
CA ILE A 131 9.18 -2.56 -4.65
C ILE A 131 8.60 -3.52 -3.61
N TRP A 132 8.65 -4.83 -3.85
CA TRP A 132 8.18 -5.84 -2.90
C TRP A 132 8.89 -5.76 -1.55
N SER A 133 10.24 -5.76 -1.56
CA SER A 133 11.05 -5.64 -0.36
C SER A 133 10.75 -4.33 0.38
N GLY A 134 10.71 -3.22 -0.36
CA GLY A 134 10.43 -1.91 0.21
C GLY A 134 9.04 -1.80 0.83
N HIS A 135 8.02 -2.46 0.23
CA HIS A 135 6.68 -2.46 0.80
C HIS A 135 6.60 -3.22 2.12
N THR A 136 7.24 -4.39 2.18
CA THR A 136 7.35 -5.16 3.44
C THR A 136 8.06 -4.34 4.51
N TRP A 137 9.15 -3.65 4.15
CA TRP A 137 9.86 -2.75 5.06
C TRP A 137 8.99 -1.57 5.52
N ALA A 138 8.21 -0.96 4.61
CA ALA A 138 7.28 0.12 4.96
C ALA A 138 6.20 -0.34 5.96
N CYS A 139 5.70 -1.57 5.83
CA CYS A 139 4.76 -2.15 6.78
C CYS A 139 5.37 -2.30 8.18
N ARG A 140 6.60 -2.81 8.28
CA ARG A 140 7.35 -2.90 9.54
C ARG A 140 7.52 -1.53 10.17
N LEU A 141 7.96 -0.57 9.37
CA LEU A 141 8.21 0.79 9.83
C LEU A 141 6.92 1.49 10.29
N ALA A 142 5.79 1.23 9.63
CA ALA A 142 4.50 1.80 10.03
C ALA A 142 4.06 1.35 11.42
N ILE A 143 4.35 0.11 11.81
CA ILE A 143 4.07 -0.39 13.16
C ILE A 143 4.82 0.44 14.21
N ALA A 144 6.04 0.89 13.92
CA ALA A 144 6.83 1.73 14.82
C ALA A 144 6.44 3.21 14.75
N GLU A 145 6.26 3.78 13.55
CA GLU A 145 6.08 5.22 13.34
C GLU A 145 4.62 5.67 13.21
N GLY A 146 3.70 4.75 12.99
CA GLY A 146 2.26 5.02 12.86
C GLY A 146 1.81 5.32 11.44
N ILE A 147 2.45 6.22 10.71
CA ILE A 147 2.12 6.53 9.30
C ILE A 147 3.40 6.53 8.48
N VAL A 148 3.44 5.69 7.43
CA VAL A 148 4.56 5.59 6.49
C VAL A 148 4.04 5.73 5.07
N LEU A 149 4.78 6.43 4.23
CA LEU A 149 4.52 6.48 2.79
C LEU A 149 5.39 5.46 2.07
N HIS A 150 4.78 4.66 1.20
CA HIS A 150 5.46 3.87 0.18
C HIS A 150 4.97 4.31 -1.19
N PRO A 151 5.68 5.22 -1.87
CA PRO A 151 5.19 5.92 -3.05
C PRO A 151 5.31 5.05 -4.31
N VAL A 152 4.52 4.00 -4.37
CA VAL A 152 4.45 3.06 -5.49
C VAL A 152 3.03 2.90 -6.00
N SER A 153 2.94 2.50 -7.25
CA SER A 153 1.68 2.15 -7.92
C SER A 153 1.52 0.66 -8.02
N GLY A 154 0.30 0.24 -8.32
CA GLY A 154 -0.02 -1.13 -8.66
C GLY A 154 -0.30 -2.01 -7.46
N ALA A 155 -0.09 -3.28 -7.67
CA ALA A 155 -0.25 -4.46 -6.87
C ALA A 155 -1.61 -5.16 -7.02
N HIS A 156 -2.72 -4.46 -6.91
CA HIS A 156 -4.04 -5.03 -6.63
C HIS A 156 -4.62 -5.92 -7.74
N HIS A 157 -4.17 -5.77 -9.00
CA HIS A 157 -4.56 -6.65 -10.11
C HIS A 157 -3.67 -7.87 -10.31
N ALA A 158 -2.57 -8.00 -9.58
CA ALA A 158 -1.70 -9.16 -9.74
C ALA A 158 -2.31 -10.39 -9.04
N HIS A 159 -2.60 -11.43 -9.84
CA HIS A 159 -3.08 -12.73 -9.42
C HIS A 159 -1.94 -13.69 -9.09
N ARG A 160 -2.26 -14.89 -8.57
CA ARG A 160 -1.27 -15.89 -8.19
C ARG A 160 -0.33 -16.27 -9.34
N GLY A 161 -0.85 -16.49 -10.55
CA GLY A 161 -0.09 -17.00 -11.70
C GLY A 161 0.19 -15.98 -12.80
N SER A 162 -0.20 -14.72 -12.63
CA SER A 162 -0.03 -13.69 -13.66
C SER A 162 -0.15 -12.29 -13.09
N GLY A 163 0.46 -11.32 -13.75
CA GLY A 163 0.17 -9.91 -13.58
C GLY A 163 -1.03 -9.46 -14.40
N GLY A 164 -1.51 -8.26 -14.17
CA GLY A 164 -2.59 -7.61 -14.89
C GLY A 164 -2.64 -6.12 -14.55
N GLY A 165 -3.29 -5.28 -15.35
CA GLY A 165 -3.55 -3.88 -15.01
C GLY A 165 -2.33 -3.11 -14.51
N TYR A 166 -1.18 -3.29 -15.15
CA TYR A 166 0.12 -2.71 -14.73
C TYR A 166 0.67 -3.23 -13.39
N CYS A 167 0.06 -4.25 -12.78
CA CYS A 167 0.49 -4.87 -11.52
C CYS A 167 1.25 -6.16 -11.80
N THR A 168 2.53 -6.22 -11.41
CA THR A 168 3.36 -7.42 -11.63
C THR A 168 3.19 -8.42 -10.49
N PHE A 169 3.47 -8.01 -9.26
CA PHE A 169 3.29 -8.83 -8.06
C PHE A 169 2.40 -8.12 -7.05
N ASN A 170 1.62 -8.90 -6.32
CA ASN A 170 0.74 -8.37 -5.28
C ASN A 170 1.49 -8.23 -3.94
N PHE A 171 2.27 -7.16 -3.83
CA PHE A 171 3.00 -6.88 -2.59
C PHE A 171 2.06 -6.57 -1.41
N LEU A 172 0.80 -6.18 -1.67
CA LEU A 172 -0.19 -5.96 -0.61
C LEU A 172 -0.53 -7.28 0.09
N ALA A 173 -0.90 -8.31 -0.69
CA ALA A 173 -1.19 -9.64 -0.17
C ALA A 173 0.06 -10.26 0.49
N GLY A 174 1.24 -10.08 -0.12
CA GLY A 174 2.48 -10.61 0.40
C GLY A 174 2.89 -10.00 1.73
N ALA A 175 2.88 -8.67 1.82
CA ALA A 175 3.21 -7.98 3.07
C ALA A 175 2.15 -8.26 4.15
N ALA A 176 0.85 -8.29 3.80
CA ALA A 176 -0.21 -8.61 4.74
C ALA A 176 0.01 -9.98 5.40
N ARG A 177 0.31 -11.01 4.58
CA ARG A 177 0.61 -12.35 5.07
C ARG A 177 1.80 -12.35 6.03
N HIS A 178 2.90 -11.72 5.62
CA HIS A 178 4.13 -11.68 6.39
C HIS A 178 3.97 -10.96 7.73
N ILE A 179 3.30 -9.81 7.75
CA ILE A 179 3.01 -9.05 8.97
C ILE A 179 2.06 -9.83 9.91
N ALA A 180 1.07 -10.52 9.35
CA ALA A 180 0.17 -11.35 10.14
C ALA A 180 0.88 -12.57 10.78
N GLU A 181 1.87 -13.15 10.10
CA GLU A 181 2.72 -14.23 10.64
C GLU A 181 3.55 -13.76 11.83
N TRP A 182 3.89 -12.48 11.89
CA TRP A 182 4.59 -11.90 13.06
C TRP A 182 3.67 -11.52 14.23
N GLY A 183 2.36 -11.80 14.12
CA GLY A 183 1.40 -11.54 15.19
C GLY A 183 0.77 -10.14 15.17
N PHE A 184 0.98 -9.35 14.11
CA PHE A 184 0.33 -8.03 13.92
C PHE A 184 -0.95 -8.11 13.07
N GLY A 185 -1.55 -9.30 12.96
CA GLY A 185 -2.82 -9.50 12.27
C GLY A 185 -4.04 -9.26 13.16
N PRO A 186 -5.23 -9.17 12.56
CA PRO A 186 -5.41 -9.15 11.11
C PRO A 186 -4.82 -7.90 10.45
N VAL A 187 -4.38 -8.05 9.20
CA VAL A 187 -3.95 -6.92 8.37
C VAL A 187 -5.08 -6.56 7.41
N ALA A 188 -5.46 -5.29 7.37
CA ALA A 188 -6.48 -4.83 6.45
C ALA A 188 -5.86 -4.06 5.27
N ILE A 189 -6.42 -4.30 4.09
CA ILE A 189 -6.17 -3.50 2.89
C ILE A 189 -7.41 -2.63 2.69
N ILE A 190 -7.21 -1.31 2.62
CA ILE A 190 -8.23 -0.34 2.24
C ILE A 190 -7.88 0.10 0.83
N ASP A 191 -8.60 -0.43 -0.15
CA ASP A 191 -8.40 -0.12 -1.56
C ASP A 191 -9.43 0.92 -2.02
N LEU A 192 -8.95 2.08 -2.41
CA LEU A 192 -9.75 3.21 -2.87
C LEU A 192 -9.27 3.69 -4.25
N ASP A 193 -8.74 2.76 -5.05
CA ASP A 193 -8.50 2.90 -6.49
C ASP A 193 -9.83 2.87 -7.24
N ALA A 194 -9.90 3.40 -8.45
CA ALA A 194 -11.13 3.34 -9.26
C ALA A 194 -11.47 1.92 -9.72
N HIS A 195 -10.48 1.03 -9.75
CA HIS A 195 -10.60 -0.35 -10.18
C HIS A 195 -10.65 -1.29 -8.97
N PRO A 196 -11.44 -2.38 -9.03
CA PRO A 196 -11.49 -3.33 -7.93
C PRO A 196 -10.14 -4.05 -7.76
N GLY A 197 -9.75 -4.30 -6.52
CA GLY A 197 -8.55 -5.07 -6.20
C GLY A 197 -8.77 -6.58 -6.40
N ASP A 198 -9.11 -7.00 -7.62
CA ASP A 198 -9.49 -8.36 -7.98
C ASP A 198 -8.38 -9.40 -7.69
N GLY A 199 -7.13 -9.07 -8.01
CA GLY A 199 -5.97 -9.89 -7.67
C GLY A 199 -5.74 -9.97 -6.17
N THR A 200 -5.88 -8.85 -5.45
CA THR A 200 -5.79 -8.83 -3.99
C THR A 200 -6.89 -9.70 -3.38
N TYR A 201 -8.14 -9.49 -3.78
CA TYR A 201 -9.27 -10.30 -3.31
C TYR A 201 -9.03 -11.80 -3.52
N ALA A 202 -8.60 -12.19 -4.73
CA ALA A 202 -8.32 -13.59 -5.05
C ALA A 202 -7.23 -14.23 -4.16
N LEU A 203 -6.25 -13.44 -3.72
CA LEU A 203 -5.13 -13.92 -2.91
C LEU A 203 -5.42 -13.94 -1.40
N VAL A 204 -6.33 -13.10 -0.90
CA VAL A 204 -6.53 -12.91 0.54
C VAL A 204 -7.86 -13.44 1.09
N LYS A 205 -8.85 -13.68 0.24
CA LYS A 205 -10.23 -14.00 0.66
C LYS A 205 -10.39 -15.24 1.56
N ASP A 206 -9.45 -16.17 1.47
CA ASP A 206 -9.50 -17.44 2.22
C ASP A 206 -8.57 -17.41 3.47
N ASP A 207 -7.89 -16.29 3.76
CA ASP A 207 -7.03 -16.16 4.93
C ASP A 207 -7.70 -15.28 6.01
N PRO A 208 -8.12 -15.87 7.16
CA PRO A 208 -8.82 -15.14 8.21
C PRO A 208 -7.97 -14.07 8.91
N ARG A 209 -6.67 -14.03 8.65
CA ARG A 209 -5.75 -13.02 9.17
C ARG A 209 -5.74 -11.76 8.31
N MET A 210 -6.48 -11.74 7.21
CA MET A 210 -6.54 -10.63 6.25
C MET A 210 -7.94 -10.08 6.13
N ALA A 211 -8.03 -8.80 5.78
CA ALA A 211 -9.30 -8.15 5.50
C ALA A 211 -9.14 -7.16 4.35
N LEU A 212 -10.22 -6.95 3.59
CA LEU A 212 -10.26 -6.04 2.46
C LEU A 212 -11.50 -5.15 2.55
N PHE A 213 -11.29 -3.85 2.43
CA PHE A 213 -12.33 -2.86 2.22
C PHE A 213 -12.03 -2.15 0.89
N ASP A 214 -12.90 -2.36 -0.08
CA ASP A 214 -12.67 -1.95 -1.46
C ASP A 214 -13.85 -1.12 -1.97
N ILE A 215 -13.57 0.05 -2.57
CA ILE A 215 -14.57 0.89 -3.26
C ILE A 215 -14.07 1.16 -4.67
N ALA A 216 -14.79 0.67 -5.67
CA ALA A 216 -14.44 0.83 -7.07
C ALA A 216 -15.64 1.21 -7.95
N GLY A 217 -15.37 1.72 -9.16
CA GLY A 217 -16.40 2.08 -10.13
C GLY A 217 -17.08 0.90 -10.79
N SER A 218 -16.58 -0.32 -10.61
CA SER A 218 -17.14 -1.57 -11.17
C SER A 218 -16.69 -2.78 -10.39
N ALA A 219 -17.46 -3.87 -10.41
CA ALA A 219 -17.22 -5.01 -9.53
C ALA A 219 -16.23 -6.06 -10.04
N TRP A 220 -16.13 -6.27 -11.36
CA TRP A 220 -15.32 -7.33 -11.99
C TRP A 220 -15.40 -8.70 -11.33
N GLY A 221 -16.55 -9.02 -10.72
CA GLY A 221 -16.76 -10.26 -10.00
C GLY A 221 -16.25 -10.29 -8.56
N CYS A 222 -15.71 -9.19 -8.04
CA CYS A 222 -15.41 -9.05 -6.62
C CYS A 222 -16.70 -9.03 -5.81
N THR A 223 -16.70 -9.75 -4.71
CA THR A 223 -17.85 -9.81 -3.78
C THR A 223 -17.34 -9.71 -2.35
N GLY A 224 -18.15 -9.15 -1.47
CA GLY A 224 -17.85 -9.11 -0.05
C GLY A 224 -18.60 -10.20 0.72
N ASP A 225 -18.04 -10.67 1.85
CA ASP A 225 -18.73 -11.50 2.83
C ASP A 225 -19.49 -10.66 3.87
N GLY A 226 -19.41 -9.32 3.75
CA GLY A 226 -19.98 -8.35 4.68
C GLY A 226 -19.26 -8.28 6.04
N ALA A 227 -18.27 -9.11 6.27
CA ALA A 227 -17.47 -9.15 7.49
C ALA A 227 -16.03 -8.67 7.26
N SER A 228 -15.13 -9.55 6.92
CA SER A 228 -13.71 -9.22 6.67
C SER A 228 -13.46 -8.72 5.26
N PHE A 229 -14.35 -9.02 4.33
CA PHE A 229 -14.28 -8.61 2.93
C PHE A 229 -15.49 -7.77 2.57
N GLN A 230 -15.29 -6.47 2.33
CA GLN A 230 -16.32 -5.54 1.89
C GLN A 230 -15.93 -4.97 0.55
N PHE A 231 -16.80 -5.18 -0.42
CA PHE A 231 -16.71 -4.58 -1.73
C PHE A 231 -17.92 -3.67 -1.95
N HIS A 232 -17.66 -2.46 -2.43
CA HIS A 232 -18.68 -1.46 -2.73
C HIS A 232 -18.48 -0.94 -4.16
N GLU A 233 -19.51 -1.05 -4.97
CA GLU A 233 -19.55 -0.40 -6.28
C GLU A 233 -20.10 1.02 -6.12
N ALA A 234 -19.41 2.00 -6.69
CA ALA A 234 -19.76 3.41 -6.61
C ALA A 234 -19.90 4.02 -8.01
N ALA A 235 -21.09 4.31 -8.41
CA ALA A 235 -21.37 4.95 -9.72
C ALA A 235 -21.02 6.45 -9.72
N ASP A 236 -21.12 7.11 -8.56
CA ASP A 236 -20.85 8.52 -8.39
C ASP A 236 -20.23 8.82 -6.99
N ALA A 237 -19.89 10.09 -6.76
CA ALA A 237 -19.35 10.57 -5.50
C ALA A 237 -20.28 10.37 -4.30
N ARG A 238 -21.60 10.31 -4.50
CA ARG A 238 -22.57 10.07 -3.44
C ARG A 238 -22.50 8.62 -2.97
N ASP A 239 -22.48 7.69 -3.91
CA ASP A 239 -22.36 6.26 -3.62
C ASP A 239 -21.00 5.97 -2.97
N TYR A 240 -19.94 6.58 -3.52
CA TYR A 240 -18.59 6.47 -2.95
C TYR A 240 -18.54 6.96 -1.50
N ARG A 241 -19.16 8.11 -1.21
CA ARG A 241 -19.24 8.66 0.15
C ARG A 241 -20.00 7.71 1.09
N ALA A 242 -21.18 7.25 0.67
CA ALA A 242 -22.00 6.34 1.46
C ALA A 242 -21.26 5.04 1.80
N ALA A 243 -20.56 4.47 0.81
CA ALA A 243 -19.69 3.31 1.01
C ALA A 243 -18.57 3.60 2.02
N LEU A 244 -17.83 4.69 1.85
CA LEU A 244 -16.70 5.05 2.72
C LEU A 244 -17.15 5.35 4.16
N GLU A 245 -18.34 5.87 4.37
CA GLU A 245 -18.91 6.13 5.70
C GLU A 245 -19.20 4.83 6.48
N THR A 246 -19.12 3.66 5.84
CA THR A 246 -19.19 2.34 6.52
C THR A 246 -17.84 1.88 7.08
N LEU A 247 -16.72 2.47 6.64
CA LEU A 247 -15.36 2.12 7.05
C LEU A 247 -15.17 2.07 8.59
N PRO A 248 -15.71 2.99 9.41
CA PRO A 248 -15.57 2.89 10.86
C PRO A 248 -16.09 1.57 11.44
N ARG A 249 -17.24 1.08 10.95
CA ARG A 249 -17.82 -0.20 11.40
C ARG A 249 -16.96 -1.39 10.97
N PHE A 250 -16.38 -1.33 9.77
CA PHE A 250 -15.42 -2.33 9.30
C PHE A 250 -14.20 -2.37 10.23
N LEU A 251 -13.56 -1.23 10.52
CA LEU A 251 -12.40 -1.15 11.39
C LEU A 251 -12.68 -1.63 12.82
N ASP A 252 -13.85 -1.28 13.37
CA ASP A 252 -14.26 -1.70 14.73
C ASP A 252 -14.49 -3.21 14.82
N ARG A 253 -14.94 -3.83 13.74
CA ARG A 253 -15.14 -5.27 13.64
C ARG A 253 -13.85 -6.03 13.42
N VAL A 254 -13.04 -5.62 12.42
CA VAL A 254 -11.80 -6.30 12.04
C VAL A 254 -10.69 -6.06 13.07
N ARG A 255 -10.59 -4.85 13.61
CA ARG A 255 -9.53 -4.40 14.53
C ARG A 255 -8.14 -4.74 14.00
N PRO A 256 -7.78 -4.22 12.82
CA PRO A 256 -6.50 -4.58 12.20
C PRO A 256 -5.32 -4.06 13.00
N GLY A 257 -4.24 -4.85 13.07
CA GLY A 257 -2.96 -4.45 13.63
C GLY A 257 -2.13 -3.57 12.69
N LEU A 258 -2.47 -3.57 11.39
CA LEU A 258 -1.90 -2.72 10.35
C LEU A 258 -2.92 -2.52 9.23
N VAL A 259 -2.89 -1.33 8.63
CA VAL A 259 -3.63 -1.02 7.39
C VAL A 259 -2.66 -0.71 6.26
N GLN A 260 -2.93 -1.26 5.09
CA GLN A 260 -2.33 -0.84 3.83
C GLN A 260 -3.39 -0.03 3.07
N PHE A 261 -3.13 1.26 2.86
CA PHE A 261 -4.07 2.18 2.20
C PHE A 261 -3.63 2.44 0.76
N GLN A 262 -4.34 1.88 -0.19
CA GLN A 262 -4.25 2.20 -1.62
C GLN A 262 -5.00 3.50 -1.88
N ALA A 263 -4.25 4.62 -1.89
CA ALA A 263 -4.78 5.97 -2.04
C ALA A 263 -4.79 6.41 -3.51
N GLY A 264 -5.43 5.62 -4.39
CA GLY A 264 -5.52 5.89 -5.82
C GLY A 264 -6.09 7.27 -6.13
N MET A 265 -5.62 7.90 -7.19
CA MET A 265 -6.11 9.18 -7.69
C MET A 265 -6.91 9.05 -8.98
N ASP A 266 -7.01 7.86 -9.52
CA ASP A 266 -7.84 7.54 -10.68
C ASP A 266 -9.36 7.58 -10.42
N PRO A 267 -9.90 7.54 -9.17
CA PRO A 267 -11.29 7.91 -8.97
C PRO A 267 -11.61 9.37 -9.30
N PHE A 268 -10.59 10.25 -9.46
CA PHE A 268 -10.81 11.65 -9.88
C PHE A 268 -11.62 11.70 -11.16
N GLU A 269 -12.70 12.52 -11.19
CA GLU A 269 -13.70 12.55 -12.28
C GLU A 269 -13.11 12.79 -13.68
N ASP A 270 -11.99 13.53 -13.79
CA ASP A 270 -11.31 13.78 -15.06
C ASP A 270 -10.22 12.72 -15.40
N ASP A 271 -10.02 11.68 -14.58
CA ASP A 271 -9.01 10.67 -14.88
C ASP A 271 -9.43 9.80 -16.08
N PRO A 272 -8.56 9.65 -17.11
CA PRO A 272 -8.95 9.01 -18.37
C PRO A 272 -9.07 7.48 -18.28
N VAL A 273 -8.60 6.85 -17.20
CA VAL A 273 -8.61 5.38 -17.07
C VAL A 273 -9.63 4.94 -16.01
N GLY A 274 -9.79 5.71 -14.95
CA GLY A 274 -10.77 5.51 -13.90
C GLY A 274 -11.98 6.42 -14.08
N GLY A 275 -12.02 7.53 -13.35
CA GLY A 275 -13.07 8.55 -13.46
C GLY A 275 -14.41 8.13 -12.86
N ILE A 276 -14.72 8.62 -11.64
CA ILE A 276 -16.02 8.42 -11.01
C ILE A 276 -16.70 9.79 -10.92
N ASP A 277 -17.94 9.88 -11.41
CA ASP A 277 -18.68 11.14 -11.51
C ASP A 277 -18.76 11.88 -10.16
N GLY A 278 -18.43 13.18 -10.17
CA GLY A 278 -18.42 14.04 -9.00
C GLY A 278 -17.30 13.78 -7.98
N VAL A 279 -16.39 12.83 -8.21
CA VAL A 279 -15.19 12.64 -7.38
C VAL A 279 -14.16 13.71 -7.73
N THR A 280 -14.37 14.89 -7.20
CA THR A 280 -13.51 16.07 -7.40
C THR A 280 -12.22 15.99 -6.58
N LYS A 281 -11.27 16.90 -6.85
CA LYS A 281 -10.04 17.08 -6.02
C LYS A 281 -10.37 17.33 -4.54
N THR A 282 -11.42 18.09 -4.27
CA THR A 282 -11.90 18.35 -2.91
C THR A 282 -12.47 17.10 -2.25
N PHE A 283 -13.18 16.28 -3.02
CA PHE A 283 -13.67 14.99 -2.56
C PHE A 283 -12.52 14.04 -2.20
N LEU A 284 -11.51 13.90 -3.04
CA LEU A 284 -10.31 13.08 -2.75
C LEU A 284 -9.60 13.56 -1.46
N ALA A 285 -9.48 14.86 -1.26
CA ALA A 285 -8.92 15.40 -0.02
C ALA A 285 -9.79 15.12 1.22
N TRP A 286 -11.11 15.09 1.07
CA TRP A 286 -12.03 14.67 2.12
C TRP A 286 -11.88 13.17 2.41
N ARG A 287 -11.83 12.33 1.36
CA ARG A 287 -11.61 10.88 1.44
C ARG A 287 -10.38 10.54 2.29
N ASP A 288 -9.24 11.11 1.92
CA ASP A 288 -7.97 10.83 2.58
C ASP A 288 -7.96 11.31 4.04
N ARG A 289 -8.52 12.51 4.31
CA ARG A 289 -8.71 12.98 5.68
C ARG A 289 -9.63 12.09 6.49
N PHE A 290 -10.69 11.60 5.89
CA PHE A 290 -11.65 10.70 6.55
C PHE A 290 -10.94 9.40 6.94
N VAL A 291 -10.30 8.71 6.00
CA VAL A 291 -9.57 7.46 6.25
C VAL A 291 -8.52 7.64 7.35
N LEU A 292 -7.60 8.58 7.17
CA LEU A 292 -6.51 8.78 8.12
C LEU A 292 -7.01 9.19 9.51
N ARG A 293 -8.11 9.94 9.62
CA ARG A 293 -8.75 10.25 10.90
C ARG A 293 -9.32 9.00 11.57
N GLN A 294 -9.98 8.11 10.80
CA GLN A 294 -10.53 6.87 11.36
C GLN A 294 -9.43 5.95 11.89
N LEU A 295 -8.32 5.83 11.16
CA LEU A 295 -7.18 5.03 11.57
C LEU A 295 -6.50 5.62 12.82
N ARG A 296 -6.28 6.96 12.83
CA ARG A 296 -5.70 7.66 13.97
C ARG A 296 -6.55 7.54 15.25
N ALA A 297 -7.87 7.66 15.14
CA ALA A 297 -8.77 7.54 16.29
C ALA A 297 -8.71 6.15 16.96
N ARG A 298 -8.16 5.15 16.26
CA ARG A 298 -8.02 3.78 16.72
C ARG A 298 -6.57 3.36 16.95
N ASP A 299 -5.62 4.28 16.83
CA ASP A 299 -4.18 4.02 16.89
C ASP A 299 -3.72 2.91 15.93
N ILE A 300 -4.37 2.78 14.77
CA ILE A 300 -4.02 1.79 13.74
C ILE A 300 -2.89 2.35 12.88
N PRO A 301 -1.73 1.66 12.81
CA PRO A 301 -0.65 2.03 11.90
C PRO A 301 -1.06 1.83 10.43
N VAL A 302 -0.49 2.67 9.55
CA VAL A 302 -0.85 2.66 8.13
C VAL A 302 0.32 2.91 7.21
N VAL A 303 0.40 2.09 6.14
CA VAL A 303 1.22 2.38 4.96
C VAL A 303 0.34 2.97 3.89
N VAL A 304 0.69 4.16 3.39
CA VAL A 304 -0.01 4.83 2.30
C VAL A 304 0.72 4.58 0.99
N ASN A 305 0.03 3.99 0.02
CA ASN A 305 0.52 3.77 -1.35
C ASN A 305 -0.15 4.72 -2.33
N LEU A 306 0.47 4.96 -3.48
CA LEU A 306 -0.09 5.86 -4.50
C LEU A 306 -1.21 5.20 -5.33
N ALA A 307 -1.09 3.89 -5.63
CA ALA A 307 -2.03 3.16 -6.48
C ALA A 307 -2.23 3.83 -7.87
N GLY A 308 -3.44 3.81 -8.44
CA GLY A 308 -3.75 4.40 -9.73
C GLY A 308 -3.67 5.93 -9.81
N GLY A 309 -3.95 6.45 -10.99
CA GLY A 309 -3.94 7.87 -11.33
C GLY A 309 -3.04 8.15 -12.55
N TYR A 310 -3.63 8.76 -13.60
CA TYR A 310 -3.07 8.73 -14.95
C TYR A 310 -2.95 10.12 -15.62
N LEU A 311 -3.21 11.20 -14.88
CA LEU A 311 -3.02 12.56 -15.35
C LEU A 311 -1.62 13.09 -14.98
N GLU A 312 -0.77 13.33 -15.98
CA GLU A 312 0.65 13.64 -15.81
C GLU A 312 0.93 14.82 -14.85
N ASP A 313 0.22 15.93 -15.04
CA ASP A 313 0.43 17.14 -14.22
C ASP A 313 -0.44 17.20 -12.96
N VAL A 314 -1.56 16.49 -12.94
CA VAL A 314 -2.55 16.57 -11.86
C VAL A 314 -2.32 15.53 -10.80
N THR A 315 -2.17 14.27 -11.20
CA THR A 315 -2.02 13.13 -10.28
C THR A 315 -0.89 13.30 -9.25
N PRO A 316 0.33 13.74 -9.61
CA PRO A 316 1.38 13.95 -8.61
C PRO A 316 1.02 15.00 -7.55
N ARG A 317 0.31 16.06 -7.95
CA ARG A 317 -0.14 17.11 -7.02
C ARG A 317 -1.24 16.61 -6.06
N LEU A 318 -2.14 15.75 -6.54
CA LEU A 318 -3.16 15.11 -5.71
C LEU A 318 -2.52 14.20 -4.66
N HIS A 319 -1.52 13.40 -5.04
CA HIS A 319 -0.76 12.60 -4.08
C HIS A 319 -0.01 13.44 -3.06
N VAL A 320 0.60 14.57 -3.46
CA VAL A 320 1.23 15.49 -2.50
C VAL A 320 0.20 16.06 -1.52
N GLN A 321 -1.04 16.28 -1.95
CA GLN A 321 -2.12 16.67 -1.03
C GLN A 321 -2.41 15.58 0.00
N THR A 322 -2.44 14.30 -0.39
CA THR A 322 -2.56 13.15 0.54
C THR A 322 -1.41 13.15 1.54
N ILE A 323 -0.17 13.37 1.08
CA ILE A 323 1.01 13.45 1.94
C ILE A 323 0.90 14.60 2.96
N ARG A 324 0.43 15.78 2.55
CA ARG A 324 0.16 16.91 3.48
C ARG A 324 -0.89 16.57 4.53
N ILE A 325 -1.93 15.82 4.13
CA ILE A 325 -2.99 15.37 5.04
C ILE A 325 -2.41 14.39 6.06
N ALA A 326 -1.58 13.44 5.61
CA ALA A 326 -0.92 12.46 6.45
C ALA A 326 0.06 13.13 7.44
N ALA A 327 0.88 14.08 6.98
CA ALA A 327 1.79 14.86 7.85
C ALA A 327 1.04 15.59 8.97
N ARG A 328 -0.09 16.22 8.64
CA ARG A 328 -0.95 16.89 9.64
C ARG A 328 -1.60 15.90 10.61
N ALA A 329 -1.89 14.68 10.17
CA ALA A 329 -2.42 13.64 11.05
C ALA A 329 -1.36 13.16 12.06
N MET A 330 -0.08 13.14 11.69
CA MET A 330 1.04 12.83 12.61
C MET A 330 1.23 13.93 13.66
N ALA A 331 1.23 15.20 13.27
CA ALA A 331 1.49 16.34 14.16
C ALA A 331 0.54 16.44 15.37
N ARG A 332 -0.66 15.89 15.28
CA ARG A 332 -1.66 15.90 16.36
C ARG A 332 -1.41 14.88 17.48
N ARG A 333 -0.36 14.06 17.38
CA ARG A 333 0.01 13.06 18.41
C ARG A 333 0.81 13.67 19.59
N THR A 334 1.37 14.85 19.43
CA THR A 334 2.28 15.51 20.37
C THR A 334 1.58 16.47 21.34
N ARG A 335 0.25 16.38 21.50
CA ARG A 335 -0.49 17.19 22.49
C ARG A 335 -1.30 16.34 23.46
#